data_a002529643b591f519b846c251d312d3
#
_entry.id   a002529643b591f519b846c251d312d3
#
_cell.length_a   1.000
_cell.length_b   1.000
_cell.length_c   1.000
_cell.angle_alpha   90.00
_cell.angle_beta   90.00
_cell.angle_gamma   90.00
#
_symmetry.space_group_name_H-M   'P 1'
#
loop_
_entity.id
_entity.type
_entity.pdbx_description
1 polymer ?
#
loop_
_entity_poly.entity_id
_entity_poly.type
_entity_poly.pdbx_seq_one_letter_code
_entity_poly.pdbx_strand_id
1 'polypeptide(L)'
;LIIEEGISKLGGIDSVKDKLKDIKKINILACGTSYYAGLIGEYLLEELAGIPTEVDFASEFRYRKFPTVENEAYLFISQSGETADSLAALKEVKKRKALSLGIVNVVGSSIARETDAGVYNHAGPEIGVASTKAFTSQVVVLALVALFLGRQRNLPLADGKTIAKEISKLPELINNTLKDISAIELLAKKYNSASNFLFIGRKYSYPVAME
;
A
#
# COMPACT_ATOMS: atom_id res chain seq x y z
N LEU A 1 -1.24 -12.17 8.15
CA LEU A 1 -2.12 -12.03 6.99
C LEU A 1 -2.56 -13.42 6.56
N ILE A 2 -3.85 -13.69 6.60
CA ILE A 2 -4.42 -15.00 6.24
C ILE A 2 -5.47 -14.77 5.16
N ILE A 3 -5.41 -15.59 4.12
CA ILE A 3 -6.44 -15.65 3.09
C ILE A 3 -7.20 -16.97 3.29
N GLU A 4 -8.48 -16.89 3.62
CA GLU A 4 -9.33 -18.06 3.75
C GLU A 4 -10.61 -17.87 2.93
N GLU A 5 -10.92 -18.83 2.08
CA GLU A 5 -12.15 -18.86 1.28
C GLU A 5 -12.47 -17.58 0.49
N GLY A 6 -11.43 -16.86 0.01
CA GLY A 6 -11.58 -15.63 -0.75
C GLY A 6 -11.82 -14.39 0.13
N ILE A 7 -11.56 -14.50 1.42
CA ILE A 7 -11.61 -13.39 2.38
C ILE A 7 -10.22 -13.21 2.97
N SER A 8 -9.72 -11.98 2.96
CA SER A 8 -8.50 -11.64 3.70
C SER A 8 -8.84 -11.38 5.16
N LYS A 9 -8.14 -12.05 6.07
CA LYS A 9 -8.21 -11.78 7.52
C LYS A 9 -7.06 -10.84 7.88
N LEU A 10 -7.42 -9.63 8.25
CA LEU A 10 -6.50 -8.54 8.61
C LEU A 10 -6.75 -8.16 10.08
N GLY A 11 -6.34 -9.03 11.01
CA GLY A 11 -6.66 -8.89 12.44
C GLY A 11 -6.31 -7.52 13.04
N GLY A 12 -5.32 -6.83 12.48
CA GLY A 12 -4.95 -5.48 12.92
C GLY A 12 -5.96 -4.38 12.58
N ILE A 13 -6.95 -4.63 11.72
CA ILE A 13 -8.02 -3.67 11.39
C ILE A 13 -9.43 -4.14 11.83
N ASP A 14 -9.53 -5.28 12.48
CA ASP A 14 -10.81 -5.83 12.95
C ASP A 14 -11.49 -4.90 13.97
N SER A 15 -10.72 -4.21 14.80
CA SER A 15 -11.22 -3.27 15.81
C SER A 15 -11.99 -2.08 15.22
N VAL A 16 -11.74 -1.74 13.96
CA VAL A 16 -12.38 -0.63 13.25
C VAL A 16 -13.28 -1.08 12.09
N LYS A 17 -13.52 -2.38 11.99
CA LYS A 17 -14.25 -3.01 10.87
C LYS A 17 -15.61 -2.35 10.60
N ASP A 18 -16.36 -2.00 11.65
CA ASP A 18 -17.68 -1.38 11.49
C ASP A 18 -17.56 0.05 10.94
N LYS A 19 -16.57 0.82 11.37
CA LYS A 19 -16.29 2.14 10.79
C LYS A 19 -15.90 2.05 9.31
N LEU A 20 -15.19 0.98 8.92
CA LEU A 20 -14.73 0.78 7.54
C LEU A 20 -15.87 0.47 6.55
N LYS A 21 -17.01 -0.05 7.02
CA LYS A 21 -18.18 -0.30 6.15
C LYS A 21 -18.75 0.99 5.55
N ASP A 22 -18.71 2.08 6.33
CA ASP A 22 -19.34 3.36 5.98
C ASP A 22 -18.35 4.35 5.33
N ILE A 23 -17.10 3.96 5.13
CA ILE A 23 -16.08 4.82 4.52
C ILE A 23 -16.49 5.19 3.09
N LYS A 24 -16.48 6.50 2.80
CA LYS A 24 -16.81 7.06 1.49
C LYS A 24 -15.59 7.45 0.67
N LYS A 25 -14.45 7.65 1.33
CA LYS A 25 -13.19 8.06 0.70
C LYS A 25 -11.99 7.56 1.51
N ILE A 26 -10.93 7.18 0.83
CA ILE A 26 -9.64 6.89 1.43
C ILE A 26 -8.60 7.87 0.89
N ASN A 27 -7.81 8.47 1.80
CA ASN A 27 -6.66 9.28 1.45
C ASN A 27 -5.41 8.51 1.87
N ILE A 28 -4.56 8.12 0.92
CA ILE A 28 -3.29 7.44 1.17
C ILE A 28 -2.20 8.49 1.33
N LEU A 29 -1.47 8.44 2.44
CA LEU A 29 -0.39 9.38 2.75
C LEU A 29 0.92 8.63 2.94
N ALA A 30 1.92 8.95 2.13
CA ALA A 30 3.20 8.27 2.16
C ALA A 30 4.34 9.15 1.63
N CYS A 31 5.57 8.68 1.73
CA CYS A 31 6.77 9.31 1.18
C CYS A 31 7.60 8.28 0.41
N GLY A 32 8.36 8.75 -0.60
CA GLY A 32 9.28 7.92 -1.39
C GLY A 32 8.59 6.71 -2.03
N THR A 33 9.26 5.58 -2.05
CA THR A 33 8.78 4.31 -2.64
C THR A 33 7.38 3.90 -2.12
N SER A 34 7.06 4.20 -0.85
CA SER A 34 5.73 3.92 -0.29
C SER A 34 4.62 4.76 -0.93
N TYR A 35 4.92 5.96 -1.42
CA TYR A 35 3.98 6.77 -2.18
C TYR A 35 3.60 6.08 -3.51
N TYR A 36 4.58 5.52 -4.21
CA TYR A 36 4.31 4.78 -5.46
C TYR A 36 3.56 3.47 -5.22
N ALA A 37 3.79 2.81 -4.09
CA ALA A 37 2.94 1.70 -3.65
C ALA A 37 1.49 2.17 -3.41
N GLY A 38 1.32 3.36 -2.82
CA GLY A 38 0.03 4.01 -2.62
C GLY A 38 -0.72 4.24 -3.93
N LEU A 39 -0.05 4.71 -4.99
CA LEU A 39 -0.66 4.90 -6.32
C LEU A 39 -1.17 3.58 -6.93
N ILE A 40 -0.51 2.45 -6.67
CA ILE A 40 -1.06 1.13 -7.04
C ILE A 40 -2.27 0.80 -6.17
N GLY A 41 -2.19 1.13 -4.87
CA GLY A 41 -3.28 0.94 -3.92
C GLY A 41 -4.55 1.71 -4.26
N GLU A 42 -4.43 2.91 -4.83
CA GLU A 42 -5.54 3.71 -5.34
C GLU A 42 -6.36 2.91 -6.37
N TYR A 43 -5.72 2.40 -7.43
CA TYR A 43 -6.39 1.55 -8.42
C TYR A 43 -7.05 0.32 -7.77
N LEU A 44 -6.36 -0.35 -6.84
CA LEU A 44 -6.88 -1.55 -6.20
C LEU A 44 -8.11 -1.26 -5.33
N LEU A 45 -8.10 -0.17 -4.57
CA LEU A 45 -9.21 0.22 -3.70
C LEU A 45 -10.43 0.68 -4.53
N GLU A 46 -10.19 1.41 -5.60
CA GLU A 46 -11.26 1.84 -6.50
C GLU A 46 -11.88 0.67 -7.26
N GLU A 47 -11.05 -0.21 -7.85
CA GLU A 47 -11.53 -1.31 -8.66
C GLU A 47 -12.18 -2.44 -7.83
N LEU A 48 -11.61 -2.79 -6.68
CA LEU A 48 -12.08 -3.92 -5.89
C LEU A 48 -13.07 -3.53 -4.81
N ALA A 49 -12.92 -2.36 -4.21
CA ALA A 49 -13.78 -1.92 -3.11
C ALA A 49 -14.79 -0.82 -3.51
N GLY A 50 -14.63 -0.21 -4.69
CA GLY A 50 -15.47 0.91 -5.15
C GLY A 50 -15.36 2.13 -4.25
N ILE A 51 -14.20 2.36 -3.63
CA ILE A 51 -13.96 3.48 -2.71
C ILE A 51 -13.09 4.51 -3.43
N PRO A 52 -13.60 5.72 -3.69
CA PRO A 52 -12.78 6.83 -4.20
C PRO A 52 -11.53 7.01 -3.34
N THR A 53 -10.38 6.99 -3.97
CA THR A 53 -9.09 7.02 -3.28
C THR A 53 -8.21 8.12 -3.87
N GLU A 54 -7.50 8.85 -3.03
CA GLU A 54 -6.51 9.83 -3.42
C GLU A 54 -5.18 9.52 -2.74
N VAL A 55 -4.08 9.78 -3.43
CA VAL A 55 -2.72 9.58 -2.88
C VAL A 55 -1.97 10.89 -2.87
N ASP A 56 -1.46 11.27 -1.71
CA ASP A 56 -0.69 12.51 -1.53
C ASP A 56 0.66 12.21 -0.85
N PHE A 57 1.66 13.04 -1.16
CA PHE A 57 2.88 13.05 -0.36
C PHE A 57 2.57 13.55 1.05
N ALA A 58 2.99 12.79 2.07
CA ALA A 58 2.79 13.20 3.46
C ALA A 58 3.48 14.53 3.79
N SER A 59 4.60 14.84 3.12
CA SER A 59 5.29 16.14 3.22
C SER A 59 4.42 17.31 2.76
N GLU A 60 3.66 17.14 1.67
CA GLU A 60 2.80 18.19 1.12
C GLU A 60 1.49 18.31 1.89
N PHE A 61 0.93 17.16 2.29
CA PHE A 61 -0.33 17.09 3.01
C PHE A 61 -0.35 17.97 4.27
N ARG A 62 0.72 17.99 5.04
CA ARG A 62 0.81 18.76 6.30
C ARG A 62 0.67 20.27 6.11
N TYR A 63 0.93 20.80 4.91
CA TYR A 63 0.84 22.23 4.59
C TYR A 63 -0.41 22.61 3.82
N ARG A 64 -1.15 21.64 3.27
CA ARG A 64 -2.37 21.87 2.52
C ARG A 64 -3.57 22.14 3.43
N LYS A 65 -4.40 23.08 3.02
CA LYS A 65 -5.78 23.18 3.49
C LYS A 65 -6.66 22.38 2.52
N PHE A 66 -7.31 21.35 3.00
CA PHE A 66 -8.26 20.57 2.20
C PHE A 66 -9.58 20.40 2.94
N PRO A 67 -10.69 20.29 2.19
CA PRO A 67 -12.00 20.07 2.77
C PRO A 67 -12.05 18.73 3.48
N THR A 68 -12.71 18.67 4.61
CA THR A 68 -13.00 17.41 5.30
C THR A 68 -14.22 16.77 4.68
N VAL A 69 -14.14 15.49 4.34
CA VAL A 69 -15.27 14.69 3.84
C VAL A 69 -15.77 13.81 4.99
N GLU A 70 -17.08 13.75 5.16
CA GLU A 70 -17.68 12.87 6.15
C GLU A 70 -17.37 11.40 5.82
N ASN A 71 -17.01 10.60 6.83
CA ASN A 71 -16.65 9.20 6.69
C ASN A 71 -15.44 8.97 5.75
N GLU A 72 -14.43 9.84 5.83
CA GLU A 72 -13.15 9.62 5.21
C GLU A 72 -12.19 8.85 6.14
N ALA A 73 -11.29 8.07 5.56
CA ALA A 73 -10.20 7.42 6.26
C ALA A 73 -8.85 7.84 5.65
N TYR A 74 -7.83 7.85 6.47
CA TYR A 74 -6.45 8.13 6.08
C TYR A 74 -5.58 6.89 6.28
N LEU A 75 -4.92 6.45 5.21
CA LEU A 75 -4.05 5.28 5.21
C LEU A 75 -2.60 5.71 5.09
N PHE A 76 -1.83 5.52 6.14
CA PHE A 76 -0.41 5.83 6.19
C PHE A 76 0.42 4.62 5.79
N ILE A 77 1.29 4.76 4.79
CA ILE A 77 2.18 3.69 4.35
C ILE A 77 3.63 4.10 4.64
N SER A 78 4.34 3.26 5.40
CA SER A 78 5.74 3.53 5.73
C SER A 78 6.51 2.23 5.99
N GLN A 79 7.71 2.12 5.44
CA GLN A 79 8.59 1.00 5.74
C GLN A 79 9.08 1.07 7.19
N SER A 80 9.65 2.18 7.62
CA SER A 80 10.18 2.34 8.98
C SER A 80 9.10 2.59 10.03
N GLY A 81 7.97 3.18 9.63
CA GLY A 81 6.97 3.70 10.54
C GLY A 81 7.42 4.89 11.40
N GLU A 82 8.56 5.51 11.05
CA GLU A 82 9.18 6.64 11.76
C GLU A 82 9.40 7.86 10.86
N THR A 83 8.85 7.86 9.65
CA THR A 83 9.00 8.98 8.70
C THR A 83 8.41 10.26 9.29
N ALA A 84 9.23 11.28 9.47
CA ALA A 84 8.85 12.52 10.16
C ALA A 84 7.64 13.22 9.53
N ASP A 85 7.60 13.30 8.19
CA ASP A 85 6.48 13.92 7.48
C ASP A 85 5.18 13.12 7.62
N SER A 86 5.26 11.78 7.57
CA SER A 86 4.10 10.92 7.79
C SER A 86 3.55 11.06 9.21
N LEU A 87 4.44 11.16 10.21
CA LEU A 87 4.04 11.41 11.61
C LEU A 87 3.42 12.80 11.79
N ALA A 88 3.95 13.82 11.12
CA ALA A 88 3.38 15.15 11.15
C ALA A 88 1.99 15.19 10.49
N ALA A 89 1.84 14.55 9.33
CA ALA A 89 0.55 14.41 8.66
C ALA A 89 -0.47 13.63 9.52
N LEU A 90 -0.04 12.56 10.19
CA LEU A 90 -0.89 11.79 11.11
C LEU A 90 -1.41 12.65 12.27
N LYS A 91 -0.58 13.52 12.84
CA LYS A 91 -1.01 14.47 13.88
C LYS A 91 -2.10 15.42 13.37
N GLU A 92 -1.99 15.89 12.12
CA GLU A 92 -3.04 16.74 11.52
C GLU A 92 -4.35 15.98 11.30
N VAL A 93 -4.29 14.73 10.84
CA VAL A 93 -5.45 13.85 10.69
C VAL A 93 -6.14 13.59 12.04
N LYS A 94 -5.36 13.31 13.08
CA LYS A 94 -5.90 13.08 14.44
C LYS A 94 -6.61 14.31 15.03
N LYS A 95 -6.14 15.52 14.75
CA LYS A 95 -6.84 16.76 15.15
C LYS A 95 -8.25 16.85 14.55
N ARG A 96 -8.45 16.25 13.38
CA ARG A 96 -9.75 16.21 12.69
C ARG A 96 -10.65 15.07 13.14
N LYS A 97 -10.16 14.19 14.01
CA LYS A 97 -10.85 12.97 14.47
C LYS A 97 -11.25 12.03 13.33
N ALA A 98 -10.54 12.09 12.20
CA ALA A 98 -10.74 11.16 11.08
C ALA A 98 -10.08 9.81 11.39
N LEU A 99 -10.62 8.73 10.81
CA LEU A 99 -10.08 7.39 10.99
C LEU A 99 -8.70 7.30 10.35
N SER A 100 -7.72 6.86 11.12
CA SER A 100 -6.33 6.67 10.69
C SER A 100 -5.93 5.20 10.71
N LEU A 101 -5.38 4.72 9.60
CA LEU A 101 -4.91 3.36 9.40
C LEU A 101 -3.42 3.37 9.06
N GLY A 102 -2.69 2.32 9.44
CA GLY A 102 -1.27 2.16 9.13
C GLY A 102 -0.96 0.88 8.38
N ILE A 103 -0.14 0.96 7.32
CA ILE A 103 0.57 -0.17 6.74
C ILE A 103 2.05 0.08 7.00
N VAL A 104 2.63 -0.67 7.92
CA VAL A 104 4.02 -0.46 8.37
C VAL A 104 4.77 -1.78 8.43
N ASN A 105 6.09 -1.72 8.24
CA ASN A 105 6.91 -2.92 8.32
C ASN A 105 7.50 -3.14 9.73
N VAL A 106 7.80 -2.07 10.47
CA VAL A 106 8.41 -2.17 11.79
C VAL A 106 7.35 -2.23 12.87
N VAL A 107 7.32 -3.35 13.59
CA VAL A 107 6.39 -3.57 14.71
C VAL A 107 6.68 -2.57 15.83
N GLY A 108 5.62 -1.95 16.37
CA GLY A 108 5.76 -1.00 17.48
C GLY A 108 6.34 0.36 17.09
N SER A 109 6.48 0.67 15.80
CA SER A 109 6.89 1.98 15.33
C SER A 109 5.87 3.08 15.70
N SER A 110 6.28 4.33 15.60
CA SER A 110 5.46 5.48 16.01
C SER A 110 4.15 5.56 15.20
N ILE A 111 4.18 5.36 13.88
CA ILE A 111 2.96 5.31 13.05
C ILE A 111 2.06 4.16 13.50
N ALA A 112 2.62 2.98 13.79
CA ALA A 112 1.84 1.83 14.24
C ALA A 112 1.14 2.06 15.59
N ARG A 113 1.78 2.79 16.50
CA ARG A 113 1.20 3.10 17.81
C ARG A 113 0.19 4.24 17.77
N GLU A 114 0.35 5.16 16.83
CA GLU A 114 -0.47 6.38 16.78
C GLU A 114 -1.68 6.27 15.86
N THR A 115 -1.71 5.34 14.92
CA THR A 115 -2.90 5.07 14.10
C THR A 115 -3.95 4.28 14.88
N ASP A 116 -5.23 4.45 14.52
CA ASP A 116 -6.36 3.78 15.19
C ASP A 116 -6.34 2.26 14.97
N ALA A 117 -5.82 1.82 13.82
CA ALA A 117 -5.66 0.42 13.44
C ALA A 117 -4.62 0.28 12.33
N GLY A 118 -4.21 -0.93 12.00
CA GLY A 118 -3.25 -1.11 10.91
C GLY A 118 -2.84 -2.55 10.66
N VAL A 119 -1.94 -2.72 9.68
CA VAL A 119 -1.41 -4.00 9.26
C VAL A 119 0.11 -3.91 9.17
N TYR A 120 0.79 -4.96 9.63
CA TYR A 120 2.24 -5.11 9.42
C TYR A 120 2.52 -5.91 8.16
N ASN A 121 3.42 -5.42 7.29
CA ASN A 121 3.79 -6.14 6.07
C ASN A 121 4.84 -7.24 6.29
N HIS A 122 5.55 -7.26 7.42
CA HIS A 122 6.52 -8.31 7.77
C HIS A 122 7.56 -8.63 6.67
N ALA A 123 8.01 -7.62 5.92
CA ALA A 123 9.03 -7.80 4.88
C ALA A 123 10.44 -8.01 5.45
N GLY A 124 10.60 -7.92 6.77
CA GLY A 124 11.90 -7.94 7.43
C GLY A 124 12.68 -6.62 7.22
N PRO A 125 13.93 -6.52 7.70
CA PRO A 125 14.75 -5.34 7.53
C PRO A 125 14.99 -5.03 6.05
N GLU A 126 14.74 -3.78 5.64
CA GLU A 126 15.10 -3.27 4.31
C GLU A 126 16.43 -2.53 4.42
N ILE A 127 17.42 -2.96 3.65
CA ILE A 127 18.76 -2.38 3.64
C ILE A 127 18.95 -1.66 2.32
N GLY A 128 18.58 -0.39 2.27
CA GLY A 128 18.66 0.44 1.08
C GLY A 128 17.75 1.65 1.17
N VAL A 129 18.08 2.71 0.44
CA VAL A 129 17.24 3.92 0.37
C VAL A 129 16.05 3.66 -0.55
N ALA A 130 16.30 3.15 -1.76
CA ALA A 130 15.26 2.67 -2.65
C ALA A 130 14.77 1.31 -2.15
N SER A 131 13.50 1.26 -1.76
CA SER A 131 12.89 0.05 -1.21
C SER A 131 12.52 -0.92 -2.34
N THR A 132 12.77 -2.20 -2.13
CA THR A 132 12.43 -3.26 -3.11
C THR A 132 11.40 -4.23 -2.54
N LYS A 133 11.82 -5.10 -1.61
CA LYS A 133 10.91 -6.09 -1.01
C LYS A 133 9.81 -5.46 -0.18
N ALA A 134 10.08 -4.35 0.51
CA ALA A 134 9.07 -3.65 1.28
C ALA A 134 8.01 -3.01 0.36
N PHE A 135 8.40 -2.46 -0.81
CA PHE A 135 7.47 -1.99 -1.84
C PHE A 135 6.54 -3.12 -2.30
N THR A 136 7.10 -4.23 -2.75
CA THR A 136 6.31 -5.40 -3.19
C THR A 136 5.37 -5.89 -2.10
N SER A 137 5.85 -5.96 -0.86
CA SER A 137 5.04 -6.34 0.31
C SER A 137 3.91 -5.34 0.58
N GLN A 138 4.16 -4.03 0.48
CA GLN A 138 3.14 -2.99 0.62
C GLN A 138 2.04 -3.14 -0.44
N VAL A 139 2.41 -3.38 -1.70
CA VAL A 139 1.43 -3.62 -2.78
C VAL A 139 0.57 -4.84 -2.50
N VAL A 140 1.17 -5.94 -2.02
CA VAL A 140 0.40 -7.14 -1.62
C VAL A 140 -0.55 -6.84 -0.47
N VAL A 141 -0.10 -6.11 0.55
CA VAL A 141 -0.96 -5.72 1.68
C VAL A 141 -2.10 -4.82 1.21
N LEU A 142 -1.84 -3.86 0.31
CA LEU A 142 -2.87 -3.01 -0.28
C LEU A 142 -3.91 -3.82 -1.06
N ALA A 143 -3.48 -4.83 -1.83
CA ALA A 143 -4.40 -5.76 -2.50
C ALA A 143 -5.26 -6.55 -1.50
N LEU A 144 -4.70 -6.99 -0.38
CA LEU A 144 -5.44 -7.67 0.67
C LEU A 144 -6.42 -6.74 1.41
N VAL A 145 -6.05 -5.48 1.63
CA VAL A 145 -6.94 -4.45 2.19
C VAL A 145 -8.09 -4.15 1.23
N ALA A 146 -7.78 -3.97 -0.06
CA ALA A 146 -8.81 -3.75 -1.09
C ALA A 146 -9.76 -4.95 -1.21
N LEU A 147 -9.24 -6.17 -1.17
CA LEU A 147 -10.04 -7.40 -1.12
C LEU A 147 -10.94 -7.44 0.12
N PHE A 148 -10.38 -7.14 1.30
CA PHE A 148 -11.13 -7.10 2.57
C PHE A 148 -12.29 -6.10 2.52
N LEU A 149 -12.02 -4.87 2.06
CA LEU A 149 -13.04 -3.83 1.95
C LEU A 149 -14.05 -4.14 0.85
N GLY A 150 -13.60 -4.65 -0.29
CA GLY A 150 -14.45 -5.03 -1.41
C GLY A 150 -15.45 -6.13 -1.02
N ARG A 151 -14.99 -7.13 -0.24
CA ARG A 151 -15.86 -8.20 0.26
C ARG A 151 -16.91 -7.74 1.28
N GLN A 152 -16.70 -6.61 1.93
CA GLN A 152 -17.71 -5.99 2.79
C GLN A 152 -18.71 -5.13 2.01
N ARG A 153 -18.49 -4.95 0.71
CA ARG A 153 -19.28 -4.11 -0.20
C ARG A 153 -19.85 -4.95 -1.35
N ASN A 154 -19.39 -4.70 -2.55
CA ASN A 154 -20.00 -5.23 -3.77
C ASN A 154 -19.15 -6.30 -4.49
N LEU A 155 -17.92 -6.60 -4.02
CA LEU A 155 -17.09 -7.61 -4.68
C LEU A 155 -17.69 -9.01 -4.49
N PRO A 156 -18.06 -9.75 -5.57
CA PRO A 156 -18.61 -11.09 -5.47
C PRO A 156 -17.65 -12.08 -4.80
N LEU A 157 -18.20 -13.08 -4.11
CA LEU A 157 -17.36 -14.10 -3.44
C LEU A 157 -16.48 -14.87 -4.43
N ALA A 158 -17.01 -15.19 -5.62
CA ALA A 158 -16.26 -15.90 -6.65
C ALA A 158 -15.02 -15.12 -7.10
N ASP A 159 -15.16 -13.81 -7.31
CA ASP A 159 -14.06 -12.94 -7.70
C ASP A 159 -13.04 -12.79 -6.56
N GLY A 160 -13.53 -12.65 -5.33
CA GLY A 160 -12.67 -12.64 -4.14
C GLY A 160 -11.83 -13.91 -4.00
N LYS A 161 -12.43 -15.09 -4.24
CA LYS A 161 -11.72 -16.37 -4.24
C LYS A 161 -10.65 -16.45 -5.34
N THR A 162 -10.97 -15.95 -6.53
CA THR A 162 -10.03 -15.90 -7.66
C THR A 162 -8.83 -15.01 -7.32
N ILE A 163 -9.07 -13.79 -6.86
CA ILE A 163 -8.01 -12.83 -6.47
C ILE A 163 -7.15 -13.41 -5.35
N ALA A 164 -7.76 -13.97 -4.32
CA ALA A 164 -7.05 -14.58 -3.20
C ALA A 164 -6.13 -15.73 -3.66
N LYS A 165 -6.61 -16.59 -4.56
CA LYS A 165 -5.84 -17.67 -5.17
C LYS A 165 -4.65 -17.14 -5.98
N GLU A 166 -4.83 -16.08 -6.76
CA GLU A 166 -3.74 -15.48 -7.53
C GLU A 166 -2.68 -14.84 -6.60
N ILE A 167 -3.11 -14.13 -5.56
CA ILE A 167 -2.18 -13.57 -4.55
C ILE A 167 -1.35 -14.69 -3.89
N SER A 168 -1.96 -15.84 -3.59
CA SER A 168 -1.23 -16.95 -2.95
C SER A 168 -0.15 -17.59 -3.82
N LYS A 169 -0.16 -17.37 -5.14
CA LYS A 169 0.88 -17.83 -6.07
C LYS A 169 2.09 -16.90 -6.14
N LEU A 170 1.97 -15.66 -5.67
CA LEU A 170 3.02 -14.65 -5.81
C LEU A 170 4.39 -15.10 -5.27
N PRO A 171 4.51 -15.79 -4.11
CA PRO A 171 5.81 -16.24 -3.63
C PRO A 171 6.53 -17.16 -4.62
N GLU A 172 5.80 -18.08 -5.24
CA GLU A 172 6.36 -19.00 -6.25
C GLU A 172 6.74 -18.25 -7.53
N LEU A 173 5.88 -17.36 -8.02
CA LEU A 173 6.12 -16.56 -9.21
C LEU A 173 7.35 -15.66 -9.03
N ILE A 174 7.47 -14.97 -7.90
CA ILE A 174 8.63 -14.13 -7.58
C ILE A 174 9.90 -14.99 -7.51
N ASN A 175 9.85 -16.11 -6.81
CA ASN A 175 10.99 -17.02 -6.70
C ASN A 175 11.44 -17.53 -8.09
N ASN A 176 10.51 -17.88 -8.97
CA ASN A 176 10.83 -18.30 -10.33
C ASN A 176 11.43 -17.17 -11.17
N THR A 177 10.93 -15.94 -11.03
CA THR A 177 11.49 -14.76 -11.71
C THR A 177 12.94 -14.48 -11.26
N LEU A 178 13.25 -14.69 -9.99
CA LEU A 178 14.57 -14.43 -9.42
C LEU A 178 15.60 -15.56 -9.67
N LYS A 179 15.17 -16.75 -10.11
CA LYS A 179 16.08 -17.87 -10.37
C LYS A 179 17.02 -17.65 -11.57
N ASP A 180 16.55 -16.95 -12.60
CA ASP A 180 17.34 -16.66 -13.79
C ASP A 180 17.29 -15.16 -14.11
N ILE A 181 18.33 -14.47 -13.69
CA ILE A 181 18.54 -13.04 -13.95
C ILE A 181 19.60 -12.80 -15.03
N SER A 182 20.10 -13.85 -15.70
CA SER A 182 21.20 -13.77 -16.66
C SER A 182 20.92 -12.75 -17.81
N ALA A 183 19.68 -12.73 -18.30
CA ALA A 183 19.27 -11.76 -19.32
C ALA A 183 19.35 -10.30 -18.81
N ILE A 184 18.97 -10.05 -17.54
CA ILE A 184 19.06 -8.73 -16.91
C ILE A 184 20.51 -8.32 -16.73
N GLU A 185 21.38 -9.24 -16.29
CA GLU A 185 22.81 -8.98 -16.16
C GLU A 185 23.48 -8.64 -17.50
N LEU A 186 23.09 -9.32 -18.58
CA LEU A 186 23.58 -9.00 -19.93
C LEU A 186 23.13 -7.61 -20.39
N LEU A 187 21.86 -7.25 -20.14
CA LEU A 187 21.35 -5.91 -20.44
C LEU A 187 22.07 -4.85 -19.61
N ALA A 188 22.27 -5.08 -18.32
CA ALA A 188 22.99 -4.16 -17.45
C ALA A 188 24.43 -3.92 -17.94
N LYS A 189 25.15 -4.98 -18.34
CA LYS A 189 26.48 -4.89 -18.93
C LYS A 189 26.46 -4.12 -20.25
N LYS A 190 25.47 -4.37 -21.10
CA LYS A 190 25.33 -3.71 -22.41
C LYS A 190 25.09 -2.21 -22.29
N TYR A 191 24.34 -1.79 -21.31
CA TYR A 191 23.89 -0.40 -21.16
C TYR A 191 24.54 0.34 -19.99
N ASN A 192 25.58 -0.21 -19.35
CA ASN A 192 26.23 0.42 -18.19
C ASN A 192 26.90 1.78 -18.49
N SER A 193 27.14 2.09 -19.76
CA SER A 193 27.68 3.38 -20.21
C SER A 193 26.59 4.40 -20.52
N ALA A 194 25.31 4.02 -20.52
CA ALA A 194 24.22 4.96 -20.76
C ALA A 194 24.05 5.88 -19.55
N SER A 195 23.96 7.18 -19.81
CA SER A 195 23.81 8.19 -18.76
C SER A 195 22.37 8.40 -18.32
N ASN A 196 21.40 7.96 -19.13
CA ASN A 196 19.97 8.14 -18.87
C ASN A 196 19.16 6.92 -19.32
N PHE A 197 18.08 6.65 -18.59
CA PHE A 197 17.07 5.65 -18.94
C PHE A 197 15.69 6.26 -18.87
N LEU A 198 14.83 5.94 -19.82
CA LEU A 198 13.43 6.32 -19.80
C LEU A 198 12.60 5.09 -19.48
N PHE A 199 11.86 5.15 -18.37
CA PHE A 199 10.89 4.14 -17.99
C PHE A 199 9.49 4.64 -18.34
N ILE A 200 8.70 3.80 -18.98
CA ILE A 200 7.32 4.12 -19.35
C ILE A 200 6.38 3.02 -18.83
N GLY A 201 5.24 3.44 -18.33
CA GLY A 201 4.23 2.55 -17.78
C GLY A 201 2.83 3.13 -17.92
N ARG A 202 1.83 2.26 -17.76
CA ARG A 202 0.43 2.63 -17.76
C ARG A 202 -0.30 1.82 -16.70
N LYS A 203 -1.31 2.41 -16.04
CA LYS A 203 -2.09 1.78 -14.98
C LYS A 203 -1.15 1.31 -13.85
N TYR A 204 -1.18 0.05 -13.44
CA TYR A 204 -0.32 -0.49 -12.39
C TYR A 204 1.19 -0.37 -12.66
N SER A 205 1.59 -0.33 -13.95
CA SER A 205 3.01 -0.14 -14.30
C SER A 205 3.45 1.32 -14.30
N TYR A 206 2.53 2.29 -14.29
CA TYR A 206 2.87 3.70 -14.23
C TYR A 206 3.58 4.09 -12.93
N PRO A 207 3.06 3.73 -11.73
CA PRO A 207 3.76 4.01 -10.48
C PRO A 207 5.14 3.34 -10.38
N VAL A 208 5.29 2.14 -10.97
CA VAL A 208 6.59 1.46 -11.02
C VAL A 208 7.58 2.17 -11.94
N ALA A 209 7.10 2.76 -13.04
CA ALA A 209 7.95 3.53 -13.95
C ALA A 209 8.33 4.91 -13.36
N MET A 210 7.55 5.43 -12.43
CA MET A 210 7.81 6.69 -11.72
C MET A 210 8.83 6.52 -10.59
N GLU A 211 8.90 5.33 -9.95
CA GLU A 211 9.89 4.96 -8.93
C GLU A 211 11.28 4.82 -9.55
#